data_211785bdd38b437c8a2ba8d5abfc448e
#
_entry.id   211785bdd38b437c8a2ba8d5abfc448e
#
_cell.length_a   1.000
_cell.length_b   1.000
_cell.length_c   1.000
_cell.angle_alpha   90.00
_cell.angle_beta   90.00
_cell.angle_gamma   90.00
#
_symmetry.space_group_name_H-M   'P 1'
#
loop_
_entity.id
_entity.type
_entity.pdbx_description
1 polymer ?
#
loop_
_entity_poly.entity_id
_entity_poly.type
_entity_poly.pdbx_seq_one_letter_code
_entity_poly.pdbx_strand_id
1 'polypeptide(L)'
;MIGAWFTSLRLCSALLAAHGDEVSPARLCRAAVIVAHVADEWPPELLAAISYRESRFDPRAVNARTGTWGAMQVSTRRRGDEWAGYRAGVAKLREARRFCVRRGEGELCVLAAYASGPAGVRGRWYRGPRRVLRDAARLKSLTGRRHGAPQEVRHEA
;
A
#
# COMPACT_ATOMS: atom_id res chain seq x y z
N MET A 1 -5.50 -16.14 12.44
CA MET A 1 -5.59 -16.33 10.96
C MET A 1 -6.88 -15.79 10.34
N ILE A 2 -8.04 -15.87 11.00
CA ILE A 2 -9.34 -15.39 10.48
C ILE A 2 -9.33 -13.89 10.16
N GLY A 3 -8.68 -13.05 10.95
CA GLY A 3 -8.63 -11.59 10.73
C GLY A 3 -7.96 -11.16 9.42
N ALA A 4 -6.88 -11.82 9.01
CA ALA A 4 -6.17 -11.48 7.78
C ALA A 4 -7.02 -11.79 6.52
N TRP A 5 -7.84 -12.82 6.54
CA TRP A 5 -8.75 -13.17 5.43
C TRP A 5 -9.81 -12.09 5.21
N PHE A 6 -10.48 -11.64 6.28
CA PHE A 6 -11.47 -10.56 6.18
C PHE A 6 -10.84 -9.26 5.70
N THR A 7 -9.63 -8.94 6.19
CA THR A 7 -8.88 -7.77 5.74
C THR A 7 -8.53 -7.88 4.25
N SER A 8 -8.08 -9.04 3.79
CA SER A 8 -7.74 -9.29 2.38
C SER A 8 -8.95 -9.09 1.45
N LEU A 9 -10.11 -9.65 1.81
CA LEU A 9 -11.33 -9.53 1.00
C LEU A 9 -11.81 -8.07 0.91
N ARG A 10 -11.87 -7.37 2.03
CA ARG A 10 -12.26 -5.94 2.05
C ARG A 10 -11.29 -5.07 1.25
N LEU A 11 -10.00 -5.31 1.43
CA LEU A 11 -8.97 -4.56 0.70
C LEU A 11 -9.01 -4.88 -0.80
N CYS A 12 -9.21 -6.14 -1.19
CA CYS A 12 -9.39 -6.50 -2.60
C CYS A 12 -10.58 -5.76 -3.23
N SER A 13 -11.75 -5.78 -2.57
CA SER A 13 -12.93 -5.05 -3.05
C SER A 13 -12.68 -3.54 -3.15
N ALA A 14 -12.01 -2.94 -2.17
CA ALA A 14 -11.65 -1.53 -2.20
C ALA A 14 -10.68 -1.19 -3.34
N LEU A 15 -9.69 -2.05 -3.59
CA LEU A 15 -8.74 -1.88 -4.68
C LEU A 15 -9.39 -2.02 -6.04
N LEU A 16 -10.32 -2.97 -6.21
CA LEU A 16 -11.12 -3.11 -7.43
C LEU A 16 -11.94 -1.85 -7.70
N ALA A 17 -12.62 -1.33 -6.69
CA ALA A 17 -13.39 -0.09 -6.82
C ALA A 17 -12.54 1.15 -7.10
N ALA A 18 -11.30 1.18 -6.62
CA ALA A 18 -10.41 2.33 -6.77
C ALA A 18 -9.59 2.30 -8.06
N HIS A 19 -9.20 1.12 -8.55
CA HIS A 19 -8.16 0.93 -9.57
C HIS A 19 -8.47 -0.19 -10.58
N GLY A 20 -9.68 -0.75 -10.58
CA GLY A 20 -10.06 -1.86 -11.46
C GLY A 20 -9.95 -1.55 -12.95
N ASP A 21 -10.07 -0.27 -13.34
CA ASP A 21 -9.92 0.17 -14.72
C ASP A 21 -8.44 0.24 -15.18
N GLU A 22 -7.50 0.33 -14.24
CA GLU A 22 -6.07 0.53 -14.54
C GLU A 22 -5.22 -0.72 -14.31
N VAL A 23 -5.65 -1.61 -13.40
CA VAL A 23 -4.90 -2.78 -12.95
C VAL A 23 -5.79 -4.01 -12.96
N SER A 24 -5.28 -5.14 -13.45
CA SER A 24 -6.06 -6.37 -13.53
C SER A 24 -6.60 -6.81 -12.15
N PRO A 25 -7.83 -7.31 -12.07
CA PRO A 25 -8.44 -7.80 -10.83
C PRO A 25 -7.59 -8.82 -10.09
N ALA A 26 -6.98 -9.75 -10.81
CA ALA A 26 -6.10 -10.77 -10.23
C ALA A 26 -4.89 -10.16 -9.51
N ARG A 27 -4.28 -9.12 -10.09
CA ARG A 27 -3.15 -8.41 -9.47
C ARG A 27 -3.57 -7.65 -8.22
N LEU A 28 -4.72 -6.95 -8.27
CA LEU A 28 -5.25 -6.21 -7.14
C LEU A 28 -5.57 -7.12 -5.95
N CYS A 29 -6.27 -8.22 -6.18
CA CYS A 29 -6.63 -9.14 -5.11
C CYS A 29 -5.41 -9.89 -4.57
N ARG A 30 -4.45 -10.27 -5.41
CA ARG A 30 -3.17 -10.84 -4.95
C ARG A 30 -2.40 -9.86 -4.07
N ALA A 31 -2.29 -8.60 -4.47
CA ALA A 31 -1.67 -7.57 -3.65
C ALA A 31 -2.39 -7.38 -2.32
N ALA A 32 -3.73 -7.39 -2.30
CA ALA A 32 -4.52 -7.30 -1.08
C ALA A 32 -4.21 -8.43 -0.09
N VAL A 33 -4.09 -9.68 -0.59
CA VAL A 33 -3.70 -10.83 0.25
C VAL A 33 -2.33 -10.62 0.87
N ILE A 34 -1.33 -10.27 0.06
CA ILE A 34 0.04 -10.09 0.55
C ILE A 34 0.10 -8.95 1.56
N VAL A 35 -0.48 -7.79 1.22
CA VAL A 35 -0.51 -6.61 2.08
C VAL A 35 -1.17 -6.92 3.43
N ALA A 36 -2.33 -7.59 3.43
CA ALA A 36 -3.02 -7.93 4.67
C ALA A 36 -2.20 -8.83 5.61
N HIS A 37 -1.32 -9.66 5.05
CA HIS A 37 -0.45 -10.55 5.83
C HIS A 37 0.85 -9.91 6.29
N VAL A 38 1.39 -8.93 5.54
CA VAL A 38 2.68 -8.30 5.88
C VAL A 38 2.55 -6.96 6.58
N ALA A 39 1.33 -6.42 6.67
CA ALA A 39 1.08 -5.06 7.15
C ALA A 39 1.60 -4.83 8.59
N ASP A 40 1.47 -5.84 9.46
CA ASP A 40 1.95 -5.80 10.85
C ASP A 40 1.45 -4.52 11.57
N GLU A 41 2.36 -3.63 11.94
CA GLU A 41 2.06 -2.36 12.60
C GLU A 41 1.52 -1.24 11.68
N TRP A 42 1.48 -1.47 10.37
CA TRP A 42 1.05 -0.49 9.38
C TRP A 42 -0.39 -0.74 8.91
N PRO A 43 -1.19 0.32 8.67
CA PRO A 43 -2.49 0.13 8.03
C PRO A 43 -2.32 -0.54 6.66
N PRO A 44 -3.06 -1.63 6.37
CA PRO A 44 -2.99 -2.30 5.06
C PRO A 44 -3.25 -1.35 3.89
N GLU A 45 -4.16 -0.39 4.07
CA GLU A 45 -4.48 0.63 3.07
C GLU A 45 -3.29 1.54 2.76
N LEU A 46 -2.44 1.82 3.74
CA LEU A 46 -1.23 2.60 3.54
C LEU A 46 -0.22 1.84 2.67
N LEU A 47 0.02 0.57 2.97
CA LEU A 47 0.91 -0.26 2.15
C LEU A 47 0.38 -0.43 0.73
N ALA A 48 -0.93 -0.60 0.57
CA ALA A 48 -1.57 -0.67 -0.73
C ALA A 48 -1.40 0.65 -1.51
N ALA A 49 -1.60 1.79 -0.88
CA ALA A 49 -1.42 3.10 -1.50
C ALA A 49 0.04 3.34 -1.92
N ILE A 50 1.02 2.95 -1.10
CA ILE A 50 2.45 3.00 -1.48
C ILE A 50 2.70 2.11 -2.69
N SER A 51 2.30 0.84 -2.64
CA SER A 51 2.53 -0.13 -3.72
C SER A 51 1.92 0.32 -5.05
N TYR A 52 0.70 0.88 -5.02
CA TYR A 52 0.09 1.45 -6.21
C TYR A 52 0.93 2.61 -6.78
N ARG A 53 1.38 3.54 -5.95
CA ARG A 53 2.17 4.70 -6.37
C ARG A 53 3.56 4.33 -6.89
N GLU A 54 4.18 3.31 -6.32
CA GLU A 54 5.52 2.88 -6.70
C GLU A 54 5.53 2.11 -8.03
N SER A 55 4.52 1.27 -8.29
CA SER A 55 4.56 0.34 -9.43
C SER A 55 3.21 -0.07 -10.00
N ARG A 56 2.08 0.42 -9.50
CA ARG A 56 0.73 -0.12 -9.78
C ARG A 56 0.64 -1.61 -9.44
N PHE A 57 1.19 -1.99 -8.31
CA PHE A 57 1.27 -3.38 -7.82
C PHE A 57 2.04 -4.33 -8.74
N ASP A 58 2.93 -3.82 -9.60
CA ASP A 58 3.69 -4.69 -10.49
C ASP A 58 4.86 -5.35 -9.75
N PRO A 59 4.82 -6.68 -9.54
CA PRO A 59 5.90 -7.38 -8.84
C PRO A 59 7.18 -7.48 -9.67
N ARG A 60 7.13 -7.14 -10.97
CA ARG A 60 8.27 -7.18 -11.90
C ARG A 60 8.78 -5.78 -12.26
N ALA A 61 8.15 -4.72 -11.76
CA ALA A 61 8.59 -3.36 -12.03
C ALA A 61 10.06 -3.16 -11.62
N VAL A 62 10.85 -2.56 -12.50
CA VAL A 62 12.26 -2.27 -12.27
C VAL A 62 12.50 -0.79 -12.51
N ASN A 63 13.10 -0.11 -11.56
CA ASN A 63 13.63 1.23 -11.76
C ASN A 63 15.12 1.13 -12.14
N ALA A 64 15.43 1.27 -13.42
CA ALA A 64 16.78 1.12 -13.94
C ALA A 64 17.76 2.13 -13.31
N ARG A 65 17.29 3.32 -12.93
CA ARG A 65 18.12 4.39 -12.35
C ARG A 65 18.58 4.07 -10.92
N THR A 66 17.70 3.46 -10.12
CA THR A 66 17.97 3.20 -8.68
C THR A 66 18.27 1.73 -8.39
N GLY A 67 18.04 0.83 -9.34
CA GLY A 67 18.13 -0.61 -9.14
C GLY A 67 17.07 -1.20 -8.22
N THR A 68 16.05 -0.40 -7.84
CA THR A 68 14.91 -0.88 -7.05
C THR A 68 13.95 -1.67 -7.93
N TRP A 69 13.21 -2.61 -7.33
CA TRP A 69 12.29 -3.45 -8.06
C TRP A 69 11.07 -3.86 -7.24
N GLY A 70 10.09 -4.47 -7.94
CA GLY A 70 8.88 -5.04 -7.37
C GLY A 70 7.83 -4.02 -6.97
N ALA A 71 6.75 -4.52 -6.41
CA ALA A 71 5.57 -3.72 -6.10
C ALA A 71 5.84 -2.53 -5.16
N MET A 72 6.80 -2.67 -4.24
CA MET A 72 7.17 -1.64 -3.26
C MET A 72 8.43 -0.86 -3.63
N GLN A 73 9.02 -1.09 -4.82
CA GLN A 73 10.24 -0.43 -5.32
C GLN A 73 11.36 -0.36 -4.28
N VAL A 74 11.80 -1.51 -3.83
CA VAL A 74 12.86 -1.66 -2.82
C VAL A 74 14.06 -2.42 -3.36
N SER A 75 15.23 -2.19 -2.76
CA SER A 75 16.41 -2.99 -3.03
C SER A 75 16.36 -4.25 -2.17
N THR A 76 16.29 -5.43 -2.82
CA THR A 76 16.35 -6.72 -2.15
C THR A 76 17.12 -7.73 -3.01
N ARG A 77 17.79 -8.66 -2.37
CA ARG A 77 18.53 -9.73 -3.05
C ARG A 77 17.62 -10.80 -3.67
N ARG A 78 16.37 -10.88 -3.23
CA ARG A 78 15.37 -11.87 -3.68
C ARG A 78 14.47 -11.29 -4.77
N ARG A 79 15.06 -10.93 -5.90
CA ARG A 79 14.29 -10.47 -7.06
C ARG A 79 13.37 -11.60 -7.54
N GLY A 80 12.11 -11.26 -7.86
CA GLY A 80 11.08 -12.23 -8.28
C GLY A 80 10.24 -12.82 -7.16
N ASP A 81 10.64 -12.70 -5.90
CA ASP A 81 9.80 -13.05 -4.74
C ASP A 81 8.96 -11.86 -4.29
N GLU A 82 7.70 -11.84 -4.71
CA GLU A 82 6.76 -10.76 -4.42
C GLU A 82 6.56 -10.54 -2.91
N TRP A 83 6.47 -11.63 -2.13
CA TRP A 83 6.35 -11.55 -0.68
C TRP A 83 7.60 -10.94 -0.03
N ALA A 84 8.78 -11.30 -0.52
CA ALA A 84 10.02 -10.70 -0.04
C ALA A 84 10.08 -9.21 -0.38
N GLY A 85 9.58 -8.80 -1.53
CA GLY A 85 9.46 -7.39 -1.93
C GLY A 85 8.61 -6.57 -0.96
N TYR A 86 7.44 -7.08 -0.60
CA TYR A 86 6.56 -6.41 0.38
C TYR A 86 7.17 -6.40 1.79
N ARG A 87 7.75 -7.50 2.26
CA ARG A 87 8.46 -7.53 3.56
C ARG A 87 9.62 -6.54 3.61
N ALA A 88 10.38 -6.41 2.53
CA ALA A 88 11.46 -5.43 2.43
C ALA A 88 10.92 -3.99 2.45
N GLY A 89 9.76 -3.74 1.82
CA GLY A 89 9.05 -2.47 1.89
C GLY A 89 8.65 -2.09 3.32
N VAL A 90 8.08 -3.03 4.06
CA VAL A 90 7.73 -2.84 5.47
C VAL A 90 8.99 -2.57 6.32
N ALA A 91 10.08 -3.30 6.10
CA ALA A 91 11.34 -3.06 6.79
C ALA A 91 11.89 -1.65 6.52
N LYS A 92 11.84 -1.19 5.27
CA LYS A 92 12.23 0.18 4.88
C LYS A 92 11.36 1.24 5.54
N LEU A 93 10.05 1.01 5.66
CA LEU A 93 9.15 1.91 6.40
C LEU A 93 9.50 2.00 7.88
N ARG A 94 9.84 0.88 8.52
CA ARG A 94 10.29 0.88 9.92
C ARG A 94 11.59 1.67 10.11
N GLU A 95 12.53 1.55 9.18
CA GLU A 95 13.77 2.34 9.20
C GLU A 95 13.47 3.83 9.05
N ALA A 96 12.64 4.21 8.07
CA ALA A 96 12.17 5.57 7.88
C ALA A 96 11.47 6.13 9.12
N ARG A 97 10.60 5.35 9.77
CA ARG A 97 9.93 5.73 11.01
C ARG A 97 10.92 6.01 12.13
N ARG A 98 11.89 5.11 12.36
CA ARG A 98 12.93 5.32 13.37
C ARG A 98 13.73 6.60 13.13
N PHE A 99 14.04 6.90 11.88
CA PHE A 99 14.71 8.15 11.51
C PHE A 99 13.86 9.38 11.84
N CYS A 100 12.58 9.40 11.45
CA CYS A 100 11.68 10.54 11.64
C CYS A 100 11.32 10.75 13.13
N VAL A 101 11.09 9.68 13.89
CA VAL A 101 10.80 9.76 15.34
C VAL A 101 11.94 10.42 16.10
N ARG A 102 13.21 10.08 15.80
CA ARG A 102 14.37 10.74 16.42
C ARG A 102 14.45 12.25 16.13
N ARG A 103 13.74 12.73 15.13
CA ARG A 103 13.67 14.15 14.75
C ARG A 103 12.40 14.84 15.24
N GLY A 104 11.51 14.12 15.94
CA GLY A 104 10.21 14.62 16.34
C GLY A 104 9.24 14.83 15.18
N GLU A 105 9.49 14.18 14.03
CA GLU A 105 8.70 14.35 12.81
C GLU A 105 7.68 13.21 12.63
N GLY A 106 6.52 13.51 12.00
CA GLY A 106 5.41 12.60 11.84
C GLY A 106 5.42 11.79 10.53
N GLU A 107 4.25 11.28 10.18
CA GLU A 107 4.01 10.33 9.08
C GLU A 107 4.45 10.84 7.70
N LEU A 108 4.29 12.14 7.44
CA LEU A 108 4.76 12.73 6.18
C LEU A 108 6.28 12.60 6.01
N CYS A 109 7.03 12.74 7.10
CA CYS A 109 8.48 12.49 7.10
C CYS A 109 8.78 11.03 6.77
N VAL A 110 8.05 10.08 7.38
CA VAL A 110 8.23 8.64 7.13
C VAL A 110 8.07 8.30 5.66
N LEU A 111 7.01 8.79 5.04
CA LEU A 111 6.76 8.57 3.61
C LEU A 111 7.78 9.27 2.71
N ALA A 112 8.25 10.45 3.09
CA ALA A 112 9.32 11.15 2.37
C ALA A 112 10.64 10.40 2.48
N ALA A 113 11.00 9.92 3.67
CA ALA A 113 12.20 9.10 3.90
C ALA A 113 12.12 7.74 3.19
N TYR A 114 10.92 7.16 3.12
CA TYR A 114 10.69 5.94 2.32
C TYR A 114 11.00 6.18 0.83
N ALA A 115 10.45 7.25 0.25
CA ALA A 115 10.56 7.53 -1.18
C ALA A 115 11.97 7.97 -1.60
N SER A 116 12.65 8.80 -0.81
CA SER A 116 13.89 9.48 -1.19
C SER A 116 15.11 9.12 -0.31
N GLY A 117 14.92 8.25 0.67
CA GLY A 117 15.89 7.96 1.72
C GLY A 117 15.99 9.08 2.76
N PRO A 118 16.62 8.83 3.93
CA PRO A 118 16.78 9.80 5.02
C PRO A 118 17.45 11.10 4.58
N ALA A 119 18.45 11.02 3.72
CA ALA A 119 19.18 12.20 3.21
C ALA A 119 18.33 13.08 2.28
N GLY A 120 17.28 12.52 1.67
CA GLY A 120 16.36 13.22 0.76
C GLY A 120 15.23 13.98 1.47
N VAL A 121 15.08 13.80 2.80
CA VAL A 121 14.05 14.49 3.59
C VAL A 121 14.50 15.92 3.86
N ARG A 122 14.28 16.82 2.88
CA ARG A 122 14.52 18.27 3.02
C ARG A 122 13.23 19.02 2.72
N GLY A 123 12.67 19.61 3.71
CA GLY A 123 11.69 20.74 3.83
C GLY A 123 10.50 20.88 2.88
N ARG A 124 10.49 20.45 1.64
CA ARG A 124 9.40 20.73 0.67
C ARG A 124 8.88 19.54 -0.14
N TRP A 125 9.34 18.34 0.09
CA TRP A 125 9.06 17.15 -0.74
C TRP A 125 7.81 16.35 -0.33
N TYR A 126 6.82 17.00 0.29
CA TYR A 126 5.63 16.29 0.80
C TYR A 126 4.47 16.10 -0.20
N ARG A 127 4.63 16.47 -1.48
CA ARG A 127 3.55 16.26 -2.46
C ARG A 127 3.26 14.77 -2.70
N GLY A 128 4.28 13.96 -2.91
CA GLY A 128 4.17 12.51 -3.04
C GLY A 128 3.58 11.86 -1.78
N PRO A 129 4.19 12.05 -0.62
CA PRO A 129 3.65 11.60 0.67
C PRO A 129 2.18 11.97 0.92
N ARG A 130 1.77 13.21 0.67
CA ARG A 130 0.37 13.65 0.81
C ARG A 130 -0.59 12.92 -0.14
N ARG A 131 -0.14 12.56 -1.33
CA ARG A 131 -0.94 11.75 -2.28
C ARG A 131 -1.12 10.33 -1.75
N VAL A 132 -0.07 9.72 -1.23
CA VAL A 132 -0.15 8.38 -0.60
C VAL A 132 -1.16 8.38 0.54
N LEU A 133 -1.11 9.37 1.44
CA LEU A 133 -2.06 9.48 2.55
C LEU A 133 -3.51 9.66 2.09
N ARG A 134 -3.74 10.47 1.06
CA ARG A 134 -5.10 10.61 0.47
C ARG A 134 -5.61 9.30 -0.12
N ASP A 135 -4.77 8.57 -0.82
CA ASP A 135 -5.15 7.29 -1.42
C ASP A 135 -5.42 6.25 -0.32
N ALA A 136 -4.60 6.21 0.73
CA ALA A 136 -4.82 5.34 1.88
C ALA A 136 -6.15 5.68 2.60
N ALA A 137 -6.44 6.97 2.80
CA ALA A 137 -7.71 7.40 3.39
C ALA A 137 -8.92 7.02 2.51
N ARG A 138 -8.81 7.17 1.18
CA ARG A 138 -9.83 6.71 0.24
C ARG A 138 -10.06 5.19 0.34
N LEU A 139 -8.99 4.40 0.34
CA LEU A 139 -9.10 2.94 0.49
C LEU A 139 -9.74 2.58 1.83
N LYS A 140 -9.34 3.22 2.93
CA LYS A 140 -9.95 3.02 4.25
C LYS A 140 -11.44 3.33 4.25
N SER A 141 -11.89 4.37 3.56
CA SER A 141 -13.32 4.66 3.44
C SER A 141 -14.08 3.58 2.66
N LEU A 142 -13.44 2.98 1.66
CA LEU A 142 -14.02 1.88 0.87
C LEU A 142 -14.04 0.56 1.66
N THR A 143 -12.99 0.25 2.43
CA THR A 143 -12.94 -0.95 3.29
C THR A 143 -13.93 -0.86 4.45
N GLY A 144 -14.21 0.34 4.96
CA GLY A 144 -15.15 0.59 6.04
C GLY A 144 -16.64 0.58 5.64
N ARG A 145 -16.95 0.71 4.36
CA ARG A 145 -18.32 0.58 3.87
C ARG A 145 -18.76 -0.87 4.04
N ARG A 146 -19.70 -1.10 4.98
CA ARG A 146 -20.43 -2.36 5.02
C ARG A 146 -21.12 -2.50 3.66
N HIS A 147 -20.96 -3.61 2.95
CA HIS A 147 -21.85 -3.93 1.85
C HIS A 147 -23.26 -3.81 2.40
N GLY A 148 -24.00 -2.81 1.92
CA GLY A 148 -25.41 -2.64 2.29
C GLY A 148 -26.12 -3.97 2.13
N ALA A 149 -26.98 -4.29 3.09
CA ALA A 149 -27.87 -5.45 2.97
C ALA A 149 -28.50 -5.44 1.56
N PRO A 150 -28.70 -6.63 0.93
CA PRO A 150 -29.35 -6.70 -0.37
C PRO A 150 -30.63 -5.87 -0.27
N GLN A 151 -30.83 -4.93 -1.23
CA GLN A 151 -32.12 -4.28 -1.36
C GLN A 151 -33.16 -5.39 -1.53
N GLU A 152 -34.03 -5.54 -0.57
CA GLU A 152 -35.24 -6.34 -0.73
C GLU A 152 -35.95 -5.83 -1.98
N VAL A 153 -35.90 -6.66 -3.02
CA VAL A 153 -36.74 -6.45 -4.19
C VAL A 153 -38.17 -6.62 -3.70
N ARG A 154 -38.84 -5.51 -3.41
CA ARG A 154 -40.27 -5.55 -3.16
C ARG A 154 -40.93 -5.99 -4.47
N HIS A 155 -41.35 -7.23 -4.51
CA HIS A 155 -42.33 -7.68 -5.46
C HIS A 155 -43.66 -7.05 -5.06
N GLU A 156 -44.04 -5.98 -5.76
CA GLU A 156 -45.43 -5.50 -5.72
C GLU A 156 -46.27 -6.52 -6.44
N ALA A 157 -47.20 -7.11 -5.72
CA ALA A 157 -48.25 -7.99 -6.24
C ALA A 157 -49.44 -7.14 -6.78
#